data_53d6fd389959effd389b4506e867c502
#
_entry.id   53d6fd389959effd389b4506e867c502
#
_cell.length_a   1.000
_cell.length_b   1.000
_cell.length_c   1.000
_cell.angle_alpha   90.00
_cell.angle_beta   90.00
_cell.angle_gamma   90.00
#
_symmetry.space_group_name_H-M   'P 1'
#
loop_
_entity.id
_entity.type
_entity.pdbx_description
1 polymer ?
#
loop_
_entity_poly.entity_id
_entity_poly.type
_entity_poly.pdbx_seq_one_letter_code
_entity_poly.pdbx_strand_id
1 'polypeptide(L)'
;MKTDIKPKYGFLIILLILLVAYSLYQARALLAGPQIWINNPQDGETVENPLVIVEGQSKNIAWISLNDRQIFTNDKGEWSEKLLVSPGLSIMTMKARDRFGRETTKSVQIVLPAQTGLN
;
A
#
# COMPACT_ATOMS: atom_id res chain seq x y z
N MET A 1 -38.03 -19.01 31.55
CA MET A 1 -37.16 -18.16 32.34
C MET A 1 -37.23 -16.73 31.88
N LYS A 2 -37.59 -15.87 32.74
CA LYS A 2 -37.71 -14.45 32.39
C LYS A 2 -36.43 -13.72 32.71
N THR A 3 -35.92 -13.03 31.74
CA THR A 3 -34.83 -12.11 31.97
C THR A 3 -35.43 -10.74 32.16
N ASP A 4 -35.58 -10.35 33.39
CA ASP A 4 -36.09 -9.02 33.72
C ASP A 4 -34.96 -8.01 33.54
N ILE A 5 -34.77 -7.56 32.32
CA ILE A 5 -33.80 -6.52 32.05
C ILE A 5 -34.47 -5.20 32.33
N LYS A 6 -33.99 -4.51 33.36
CA LYS A 6 -34.51 -3.20 33.71
C LYS A 6 -34.18 -2.22 32.58
N PRO A 7 -35.02 -1.22 32.30
CA PRO A 7 -34.78 -0.26 31.23
C PRO A 7 -33.42 0.41 31.31
N LYS A 8 -32.90 0.67 32.51
CA LYS A 8 -31.59 1.28 32.66
C LYS A 8 -30.46 0.39 32.13
N TYR A 9 -30.62 -0.94 32.28
CA TYR A 9 -29.61 -1.88 31.77
C TYR A 9 -29.72 -1.99 30.25
N GLY A 10 -30.92 -1.90 29.71
CA GLY A 10 -31.11 -1.88 28.26
C GLY A 10 -30.36 -0.71 27.62
N PHE A 11 -30.46 0.47 28.24
CA PHE A 11 -29.75 1.64 27.75
C PHE A 11 -28.24 1.42 27.80
N LEU A 12 -27.74 0.85 28.89
CA LEU A 12 -26.31 0.57 29.02
C LEU A 12 -25.82 -0.42 27.99
N ILE A 13 -26.61 -1.44 27.68
CA ILE A 13 -26.26 -2.43 26.68
C ILE A 13 -26.17 -1.79 25.31
N ILE A 14 -27.16 -0.95 24.95
CA ILE A 14 -27.15 -0.23 23.69
C ILE A 14 -25.92 0.66 23.58
N LEU A 15 -25.63 1.39 24.65
CA LEU A 15 -24.46 2.27 24.68
C LEU A 15 -23.17 1.48 24.48
N LEU A 16 -23.05 0.32 25.12
CA LEU A 16 -21.89 -0.55 24.98
C LEU A 16 -21.75 -1.06 23.56
N ILE A 17 -22.86 -1.47 22.92
CA ILE A 17 -22.85 -1.94 21.54
C ILE A 17 -22.38 -0.83 20.62
N LEU A 18 -22.88 0.38 20.80
CA LEU A 18 -22.48 1.51 20.00
C LEU A 18 -21.00 1.84 20.16
N LEU A 19 -20.50 1.73 21.38
CA LEU A 19 -19.10 1.98 21.68
C LEU A 19 -18.21 0.96 20.99
N VAL A 20 -18.57 -0.31 21.08
CA VAL A 20 -17.80 -1.40 20.43
C VAL A 20 -17.84 -1.22 18.91
N ALA A 21 -19.01 -0.93 18.36
CA ALA A 21 -19.14 -0.73 16.91
C ALA A 21 -18.28 0.44 16.44
N TYR A 22 -18.29 1.54 17.19
CA TYR A 22 -17.46 2.69 16.86
C TYR A 22 -15.98 2.36 16.93
N SER A 23 -15.58 1.61 17.97
CA SER A 23 -14.19 1.21 18.14
C SER A 23 -13.70 0.33 16.99
N LEU A 24 -14.54 -0.63 16.57
CA LEU A 24 -14.20 -1.49 15.44
C LEU A 24 -14.08 -0.69 14.15
N TYR A 25 -14.97 0.29 13.97
CA TYR A 25 -14.91 1.14 12.78
C TYR A 25 -13.61 1.94 12.75
N GLN A 26 -13.20 2.51 13.88
CA GLN A 26 -11.95 3.26 13.96
C GLN A 26 -10.74 2.37 13.77
N ALA A 27 -10.81 1.12 14.23
CA ALA A 27 -9.71 0.18 14.13
C ALA A 27 -9.47 -0.28 12.69
N ARG A 28 -10.41 -0.07 11.77
CA ARG A 28 -10.26 -0.51 10.39
C ARG A 28 -9.01 0.07 9.73
N ALA A 29 -8.72 1.33 9.98
CA ALA A 29 -7.54 1.97 9.42
C ALA A 29 -6.26 1.32 9.95
N LEU A 30 -6.26 0.94 11.24
CA LEU A 30 -5.13 0.27 11.84
C LEU A 30 -4.96 -1.16 11.33
N LEU A 31 -6.09 -1.86 11.12
CA LEU A 31 -6.07 -3.23 10.64
C LEU A 31 -5.68 -3.35 9.18
N ALA A 32 -5.98 -2.32 8.39
CA ALA A 32 -5.67 -2.33 6.97
C ALA A 32 -4.17 -2.32 6.69
N GLY A 33 -3.37 -1.75 7.61
CA GLY A 33 -1.94 -1.66 7.42
C GLY A 33 -1.54 -0.69 6.31
N PRO A 34 -0.26 -0.71 5.92
CA PRO A 34 0.21 0.16 4.86
C PRO A 34 -0.25 -0.38 3.50
N GLN A 35 -0.56 0.53 2.58
CA GLN A 35 -1.05 0.18 1.25
C GLN A 35 -0.24 0.90 0.19
N ILE A 36 0.08 0.18 -0.89
CA ILE A 36 0.80 0.72 -2.04
C ILE A 36 0.04 0.34 -3.30
N TRP A 37 -0.14 1.31 -4.19
CA TRP A 37 -0.65 1.05 -5.53
C TRP A 37 0.40 1.52 -6.53
N ILE A 38 0.75 0.67 -7.47
CA ILE A 38 1.70 1.00 -8.53
C ILE A 38 0.89 1.20 -9.80
N ASN A 39 0.79 2.46 -10.24
CA ASN A 39 0.01 2.80 -11.42
C ASN A 39 0.79 2.59 -12.70
N ASN A 40 2.10 2.78 -12.65
CA ASN A 40 2.98 2.64 -13.79
C ASN A 40 4.37 2.25 -13.32
N PRO A 41 5.02 1.25 -13.89
CA PRO A 41 4.54 0.34 -14.92
C PRO A 41 3.62 -0.73 -14.34
N GLN A 42 2.86 -1.40 -15.21
CA GLN A 42 2.03 -2.52 -14.80
C GLN A 42 2.85 -3.80 -14.77
N ASP A 43 2.39 -4.76 -13.99
CA ASP A 43 3.10 -6.03 -13.86
C ASP A 43 3.16 -6.74 -15.20
N GLY A 44 4.35 -7.16 -15.60
CA GLY A 44 4.57 -7.81 -16.87
C GLY A 44 4.67 -6.88 -18.07
N GLU A 45 4.68 -5.58 -17.83
CA GLU A 45 4.71 -4.61 -18.92
C GLU A 45 6.05 -4.64 -19.65
N THR A 46 5.99 -4.50 -20.96
CA THR A 46 7.18 -4.36 -21.80
C THR A 46 7.45 -2.87 -21.99
N VAL A 47 8.64 -2.43 -21.63
CA VAL A 47 9.03 -1.03 -21.78
C VAL A 47 10.06 -0.91 -22.88
N GLU A 48 10.07 0.23 -23.57
CA GLU A 48 10.97 0.45 -24.69
C GLU A 48 12.21 1.23 -24.30
N ASN A 49 12.16 1.91 -23.17
CA ASN A 49 13.22 2.78 -22.73
C ASN A 49 13.78 2.25 -21.41
N PRO A 50 15.12 2.17 -21.26
CA PRO A 50 15.69 1.71 -20.01
C PRO A 50 15.38 2.61 -18.83
N LEU A 51 15.06 3.89 -19.07
CA LEU A 51 14.65 4.78 -17.99
C LEU A 51 13.13 4.71 -17.86
N VAL A 52 12.67 4.15 -16.76
CA VAL A 52 11.24 3.94 -16.51
C VAL A 52 10.81 4.88 -15.39
N ILE A 53 9.70 5.56 -15.61
CA ILE A 53 9.10 6.39 -14.56
C ILE A 53 8.12 5.50 -13.81
N VAL A 54 8.41 5.29 -12.54
CA VAL A 54 7.59 4.48 -11.66
C VAL A 54 6.77 5.43 -10.81
N GLU A 55 5.46 5.27 -10.85
CA GLU A 55 4.59 6.16 -10.09
C GLU A 55 3.39 5.41 -9.56
N GLY A 56 2.83 5.93 -8.51
CA GLY A 56 1.68 5.33 -7.88
C GLY A 56 1.24 6.11 -6.67
N GLN A 57 0.49 5.44 -5.83
CA GLN A 57 -0.07 6.02 -4.63
C GLN A 57 0.20 5.11 -3.43
N SER A 58 0.15 5.69 -2.26
CA SER A 58 0.28 4.95 -1.02
C SER A 58 -0.68 5.53 0.00
N LYS A 59 -0.98 4.72 1.01
CA LYS A 59 -1.87 5.13 2.08
C LYS A 59 -1.42 4.49 3.37
N ASN A 60 -1.51 5.25 4.46
CA ASN A 60 -1.21 4.75 5.80
C ASN A 60 0.23 4.26 5.91
N ILE A 61 1.18 5.06 5.40
CA ILE A 61 2.60 4.72 5.45
C ILE A 61 3.38 5.77 6.22
N ALA A 62 4.43 5.32 6.88
CA ALA A 62 5.42 6.18 7.51
C ALA A 62 6.75 6.11 6.77
N TRP A 63 6.96 5.05 5.98
CA TRP A 63 8.21 4.83 5.27
C TRP A 63 7.91 4.01 4.01
N ILE A 64 8.57 4.35 2.91
CA ILE A 64 8.40 3.63 1.64
C ILE A 64 9.74 3.58 0.92
N SER A 65 10.03 2.44 0.29
CA SER A 65 11.26 2.25 -0.46
C SER A 65 10.98 1.59 -1.80
N LEU A 66 11.88 1.86 -2.74
CA LEU A 66 11.89 1.24 -4.05
C LEU A 66 13.26 0.58 -4.23
N ASN A 67 13.27 -0.74 -4.37
CA ASN A 67 14.50 -1.52 -4.48
C ASN A 67 15.50 -1.16 -3.38
N ASP A 68 15.00 -1.13 -2.14
CA ASP A 68 15.77 -0.85 -0.92
C ASP A 68 16.29 0.58 -0.81
N ARG A 69 15.86 1.46 -1.70
CA ARG A 69 16.18 2.89 -1.60
C ARG A 69 14.94 3.64 -1.14
N GLN A 70 15.08 4.41 -0.06
CA GLN A 70 13.95 5.17 0.45
C GLN A 70 13.50 6.22 -0.56
N ILE A 71 12.19 6.31 -0.75
CA ILE A 71 11.58 7.36 -1.56
C ILE A 71 10.59 8.13 -0.70
N PHE A 72 10.01 9.18 -1.27
CA PHE A 72 9.13 10.06 -0.52
C PHE A 72 7.84 10.28 -1.27
N THR A 73 6.78 10.53 -0.51
CA THR A 73 5.46 10.82 -1.07
C THR A 73 5.10 12.26 -0.81
N ASN A 74 4.16 12.77 -1.59
CA ASN A 74 3.59 14.08 -1.31
C ASN A 74 2.46 13.97 -0.28
N ASP A 75 1.78 15.08 -0.01
CA ASP A 75 0.74 15.12 1.01
C ASP A 75 -0.46 14.23 0.66
N LYS A 76 -0.64 13.92 -0.61
CA LYS A 76 -1.73 13.06 -1.07
C LYS A 76 -1.34 11.59 -1.11
N GLY A 77 -0.11 11.25 -0.72
CA GLY A 77 0.37 9.88 -0.78
C GLY A 77 0.87 9.46 -2.16
N GLU A 78 0.98 10.39 -3.07
CA GLU A 78 1.47 10.10 -4.43
C GLU A 78 2.99 10.08 -4.43
N TRP A 79 3.56 9.17 -5.20
CA TRP A 79 5.02 9.06 -5.34
C TRP A 79 5.39 8.81 -6.78
N SER A 80 6.57 9.27 -7.16
CA SER A 80 7.10 9.12 -8.51
C SER A 80 8.61 9.03 -8.44
N GLU A 81 9.19 8.04 -9.12
CA GLU A 81 10.64 7.83 -9.13
C GLU A 81 11.06 7.37 -10.52
N LYS A 82 12.30 7.68 -10.85
CA LYS A 82 12.91 7.18 -12.08
C LYS A 82 13.72 5.95 -11.77
N LEU A 83 13.50 4.90 -12.53
CA LEU A 83 14.18 3.62 -12.35
C LEU A 83 14.88 3.25 -13.63
N LEU A 84 16.16 2.94 -13.53
CA LEU A 84 16.95 2.47 -14.65
C LEU A 84 16.94 0.94 -14.66
N VAL A 85 16.47 0.36 -15.75
CA VAL A 85 16.36 -1.10 -15.86
C VAL A 85 17.31 -1.61 -16.92
N SER A 86 17.73 -2.85 -16.76
CA SER A 86 18.61 -3.54 -17.70
C SER A 86 17.79 -4.32 -18.72
N PRO A 87 18.36 -4.61 -19.91
CA PRO A 87 17.67 -5.48 -20.86
C PRO A 87 17.34 -6.83 -20.24
N GLY A 88 16.19 -7.35 -20.61
CA GLY A 88 15.68 -8.59 -20.08
C GLY A 88 14.61 -8.36 -19.04
N LEU A 89 14.44 -9.32 -18.18
CA LEU A 89 13.44 -9.27 -17.10
C LEU A 89 14.01 -8.57 -15.88
N SER A 90 13.34 -7.55 -15.41
CA SER A 90 13.68 -6.85 -14.17
C SER A 90 12.52 -6.96 -13.20
N ILE A 91 12.83 -7.12 -11.93
CA ILE A 91 11.83 -7.17 -10.87
C ILE A 91 12.04 -5.95 -9.98
N MET A 92 10.99 -5.15 -9.89
CA MET A 92 10.98 -3.98 -9.04
C MET A 92 10.21 -4.30 -7.77
N THR A 93 10.80 -4.04 -6.62
CA THR A 93 10.18 -4.34 -5.33
C THR A 93 9.98 -3.07 -4.55
N MET A 94 8.75 -2.86 -4.10
CA MET A 94 8.42 -1.75 -3.24
C MET A 94 8.00 -2.26 -1.88
N LYS A 95 8.49 -1.60 -0.84
CA LYS A 95 8.14 -1.91 0.55
C LYS A 95 7.64 -0.65 1.21
N ALA A 96 6.60 -0.79 2.01
CA ALA A 96 6.09 0.31 2.80
C ALA A 96 5.87 -0.18 4.22
N ARG A 97 6.03 0.74 5.16
CA ARG A 97 5.87 0.45 6.58
C ARG A 97 5.00 1.53 7.20
N ASP A 98 4.06 1.13 8.03
CA ASP A 98 3.24 2.10 8.74
C ASP A 98 3.92 2.53 10.05
N ARG A 99 3.26 3.41 10.78
CA ARG A 99 3.81 3.92 12.04
C ARG A 99 3.86 2.85 13.13
N PHE A 100 3.18 1.73 12.93
CA PHE A 100 3.14 0.63 13.89
C PHE A 100 4.13 -0.47 13.53
N GLY A 101 4.94 -0.28 12.47
CA GLY A 101 5.95 -1.24 12.07
C GLY A 101 5.46 -2.35 11.16
N ARG A 102 4.20 -2.33 10.75
CA ARG A 102 3.70 -3.31 9.79
C ARG A 102 4.20 -2.98 8.40
N GLU A 103 4.52 -4.02 7.63
CA GLU A 103 5.07 -3.86 6.30
C GLU A 103 4.16 -4.46 5.25
N THR A 104 4.22 -3.87 4.07
CA THR A 104 3.63 -4.47 2.88
C THR A 104 4.66 -4.41 1.76
N THR A 105 4.66 -5.42 0.90
CA THR A 105 5.61 -5.54 -0.20
C THR A 105 4.83 -5.77 -1.48
N LYS A 106 5.20 -5.03 -2.52
CA LYS A 106 4.65 -5.20 -3.86
C LYS A 106 5.78 -5.33 -4.84
N SER A 107 5.64 -6.27 -5.78
CA SER A 107 6.64 -6.49 -6.82
C SER A 107 5.99 -6.39 -8.18
N VAL A 108 6.72 -5.80 -9.11
CA VAL A 108 6.28 -5.65 -10.50
C VAL A 108 7.40 -6.13 -11.39
N GLN A 109 7.05 -6.95 -12.38
CA GLN A 109 7.99 -7.42 -13.38
C GLN A 109 7.94 -6.50 -14.59
N ILE A 110 9.11 -6.17 -15.12
CA ILE A 110 9.24 -5.29 -16.27
C ILE A 110 10.16 -5.98 -17.27
N VAL A 111 9.78 -5.95 -18.53
CA VAL A 111 10.59 -6.52 -19.60
C VAL A 111 11.09 -5.39 -20.50
N LEU A 112 12.40 -5.30 -20.61
CA LEU A 112 13.03 -4.39 -21.58
C LEU A 112 13.62 -5.27 -22.65
N PRO A 113 13.14 -5.19 -23.91
CA PRO A 113 13.70 -6.00 -24.98
C PRO A 113 15.17 -5.71 -25.17
N ALA A 114 15.91 -6.73 -25.55
CA ALA A 114 17.33 -6.55 -25.81
C ALA A 114 17.50 -5.49 -26.89
N GLN A 115 18.31 -4.48 -26.58
CA GLN A 115 18.65 -3.46 -27.58
C GLN A 115 19.64 -4.07 -28.54
N THR A 116 19.15 -4.60 -29.61
CA THR A 116 20.03 -5.03 -30.66
C THR A 116 20.49 -3.77 -31.32
N GLY A 117 21.48 -3.30 -30.90
CA GLY A 117 21.93 -2.10 -31.44
C GLY A 117 22.00 -2.21 -32.90
N LEU A 118 21.61 -2.26 -33.38
CA LEU A 118 21.76 -2.36 -34.32
C LEU A 118 22.58 -2.10 -34.78
N ASN A 119 22.89 -2.24 -34.70
CA ASN A 119 23.91 -2.27 -34.81
C ASN A 119 24.17 -1.92 -35.87
#